data_9f52feb42e58b373444dcd91ce781775
#
_entry.id   9f52feb42e58b373444dcd91ce781775
#
_cell.length_a   1.000
_cell.length_b   1.000
_cell.length_c   1.000
_cell.angle_alpha   90.00
_cell.angle_beta   90.00
_cell.angle_gamma   90.00
#
_symmetry.space_group_name_H-M   'P 1'
#
loop_
_entity.id
_entity.type
_entity.pdbx_description
1 polymer ?
#
loop_
_entity_poly.entity_id
_entity_poly.type
_entity_poly.pdbx_seq_one_letter_code
_entity_poly.pdbx_strand_id
1 'polypeptide(L)'
;MIHIIVQHILWFIFYPLLKSYRFTVLGREHVPQGAYVFSVWHEQVFMVLGAHAWTGPFMTLASRSKDGDYAAFICKKLGFVPVRGSSRKKNKDKGGKEAMQEYVSRMNEGGRGGITVDGPRGPRQVCKVGIVLIAQQTGAPIVPVVAVARPVWEFNSWDRFKLPKFFSKVTMLYGEPIMVEKDATPERIDGYCRLVETRMSELEIKARA
;
A
#
# COMPACT_ATOMS: atom_id res chain seq x y z
N MET A 1 -15.93 22.15 -9.78
CA MET A 1 -15.63 21.98 -11.21
C MET A 1 -14.15 21.67 -11.45
N ILE A 2 -13.20 22.54 -11.09
CA ILE A 2 -11.74 22.36 -11.31
C ILE A 2 -11.21 21.01 -10.76
N HIS A 3 -11.61 20.63 -9.55
CA HIS A 3 -11.15 19.38 -8.91
C HIS A 3 -11.51 18.13 -9.72
N ILE A 4 -12.72 18.08 -10.29
CA ILE A 4 -13.19 16.96 -11.12
C ILE A 4 -12.40 16.90 -12.43
N ILE A 5 -12.15 18.05 -13.04
CA ILE A 5 -11.35 18.13 -14.28
C ILE A 5 -9.94 17.58 -14.04
N VAL A 6 -9.29 18.00 -12.95
CA VAL A 6 -7.94 17.51 -12.57
C VAL A 6 -7.93 15.99 -12.37
N GLN A 7 -8.95 15.42 -11.70
CA GLN A 7 -9.07 13.98 -11.51
C GLN A 7 -9.11 13.22 -12.85
N HIS A 8 -9.89 13.72 -13.82
CA HIS A 8 -9.98 13.09 -15.14
C HIS A 8 -8.70 13.26 -15.94
N ILE A 9 -8.04 14.43 -15.90
CA ILE A 9 -6.73 14.64 -16.53
C ILE A 9 -5.70 13.64 -15.96
N LEU A 10 -5.62 13.50 -14.64
CA LEU A 10 -4.74 12.52 -14.00
C LEU A 10 -5.04 11.09 -14.47
N TRP A 11 -6.33 10.73 -14.58
CA TRP A 11 -6.71 9.43 -15.10
C TRP A 11 -6.27 9.21 -16.54
N PHE A 12 -6.46 10.19 -17.41
CA PHE A 12 -6.04 10.12 -18.82
C PHE A 12 -4.52 9.99 -18.99
N ILE A 13 -3.74 10.52 -18.04
CA ILE A 13 -2.28 10.37 -18.02
C ILE A 13 -1.87 8.99 -17.44
N PHE A 14 -2.43 8.63 -16.28
CA PHE A 14 -2.00 7.41 -15.57
C PHE A 14 -2.52 6.11 -16.19
N TYR A 15 -3.70 6.12 -16.79
CA TYR A 15 -4.26 4.93 -17.40
C TYR A 15 -3.41 4.36 -18.56
N PRO A 16 -3.05 5.12 -19.60
CA PRO A 16 -2.20 4.61 -20.69
C PRO A 16 -0.79 4.26 -20.20
N LEU A 17 -0.25 5.04 -19.26
CA LEU A 17 1.04 4.76 -18.64
C LEU A 17 1.01 3.38 -17.97
N LEU A 18 0.00 3.12 -17.14
CA LEU A 18 -0.19 1.86 -16.45
C LEU A 18 -0.37 0.68 -17.43
N LYS A 19 -1.16 0.87 -18.49
CA LYS A 19 -1.39 -0.15 -19.53
C LYS A 19 -0.14 -0.48 -20.33
N SER A 20 0.84 0.42 -20.37
CA SER A 20 2.11 0.19 -21.05
C SER A 20 3.09 -0.69 -20.27
N TYR A 21 2.86 -0.93 -18.96
CA TYR A 21 3.80 -1.67 -18.12
C TYR A 21 3.77 -3.17 -18.39
N ARG A 22 4.94 -3.78 -18.31
CA ARG A 22 5.14 -5.23 -18.39
C ARG A 22 5.43 -5.77 -17.00
N PHE A 23 4.42 -6.38 -16.39
CA PHE A 23 4.53 -6.92 -15.05
C PHE A 23 5.10 -8.33 -15.05
N THR A 24 6.14 -8.55 -14.23
CA THR A 24 6.61 -9.87 -13.79
C THR A 24 6.27 -10.00 -12.32
N VAL A 25 5.52 -11.03 -11.95
CA VAL A 25 5.03 -11.20 -10.57
C VAL A 25 5.56 -12.53 -10.03
N LEU A 26 6.30 -12.47 -8.94
CA LEU A 26 6.97 -13.59 -8.29
C LEU A 26 6.46 -13.76 -6.86
N GLY A 27 6.56 -14.98 -6.31
CA GLY A 27 6.16 -15.27 -4.93
C GLY A 27 4.64 -15.32 -4.72
N ARG A 28 3.83 -15.56 -5.76
CA ARG A 28 2.36 -15.63 -5.66
C ARG A 28 1.88 -16.70 -4.70
N GLU A 29 2.66 -17.75 -4.50
CA GLU A 29 2.44 -18.84 -3.55
C GLU A 29 2.41 -18.36 -2.09
N HIS A 30 3.00 -17.21 -1.79
CA HIS A 30 2.97 -16.58 -0.46
C HIS A 30 1.67 -15.81 -0.19
N VAL A 31 0.82 -15.61 -1.18
CA VAL A 31 -0.43 -14.87 -1.00
C VAL A 31 -1.54 -15.81 -0.51
N PRO A 32 -2.05 -15.64 0.72
CA PRO A 32 -3.09 -16.50 1.29
C PRO A 32 -4.40 -16.45 0.49
N GLN A 33 -5.20 -17.52 0.57
CA GLN A 33 -6.53 -17.58 -0.05
C GLN A 33 -7.57 -16.72 0.69
N GLY A 34 -7.41 -16.52 2.02
CA GLY A 34 -8.34 -15.76 2.88
C GLY A 34 -8.00 -14.29 2.99
N ALA A 35 -8.30 -13.73 4.17
CA ALA A 35 -7.97 -12.35 4.50
C ALA A 35 -6.46 -12.16 4.67
N TYR A 36 -5.94 -11.06 4.17
CA TYR A 36 -4.53 -10.63 4.36
C TYR A 36 -4.39 -9.13 4.13
N VAL A 37 -3.29 -8.55 4.62
CA VAL A 37 -2.94 -7.16 4.37
C VAL A 37 -1.55 -7.05 3.75
N PHE A 38 -1.45 -6.44 2.57
CA PHE A 38 -0.16 -6.13 1.96
C PHE A 38 0.54 -4.98 2.67
N SER A 39 1.82 -5.16 2.99
CA SER A 39 2.71 -4.05 3.35
C SER A 39 3.41 -3.53 2.11
N VAL A 40 3.29 -2.22 1.84
CA VAL A 40 3.82 -1.57 0.65
C VAL A 40 4.59 -0.32 1.06
N TRP A 41 5.75 -0.03 0.45
CA TRP A 41 6.38 1.29 0.60
C TRP A 41 5.61 2.35 -0.19
N HIS A 42 5.47 3.54 0.39
CA HIS A 42 4.74 4.65 -0.28
C HIS A 42 5.35 4.99 -1.65
N GLU A 43 6.66 4.94 -1.77
CA GLU A 43 7.38 5.17 -3.03
C GLU A 43 7.00 4.19 -4.15
N GLN A 44 6.50 3.00 -3.82
CA GLN A 44 6.21 1.91 -4.76
C GLN A 44 4.71 1.71 -5.00
N VAL A 45 3.87 2.47 -4.30
CA VAL A 45 2.41 2.23 -4.26
C VAL A 45 1.77 2.22 -5.65
N PHE A 46 2.22 3.07 -6.57
CA PHE A 46 1.65 3.14 -7.92
C PHE A 46 1.87 1.86 -8.73
N MET A 47 3.04 1.24 -8.59
CA MET A 47 3.35 -0.04 -9.24
C MET A 47 2.51 -1.18 -8.66
N VAL A 48 2.39 -1.23 -7.34
CA VAL A 48 1.60 -2.27 -6.66
C VAL A 48 0.11 -2.13 -6.97
N LEU A 49 -0.44 -0.90 -6.96
CA LEU A 49 -1.82 -0.64 -7.40
C LEU A 49 -2.03 -1.07 -8.84
N GLY A 50 -1.07 -0.80 -9.73
CA GLY A 50 -1.15 -1.17 -11.12
C GLY A 50 -1.21 -2.68 -11.35
N ALA A 51 -0.39 -3.43 -10.63
CA ALA A 51 -0.35 -4.90 -10.74
C ALA A 51 -1.64 -5.57 -10.21
N HIS A 52 -2.36 -4.92 -9.29
CA HIS A 52 -3.61 -5.43 -8.72
C HIS A 52 -4.87 -4.74 -9.30
N ALA A 53 -4.70 -3.88 -10.30
CA ALA A 53 -5.84 -3.20 -10.89
C ALA A 53 -6.84 -4.20 -11.48
N TRP A 54 -8.12 -4.02 -11.11
CA TRP A 54 -9.26 -4.84 -11.57
C TRP A 54 -9.20 -6.34 -11.21
N THR A 55 -8.36 -6.73 -10.24
CA THR A 55 -8.25 -8.14 -9.80
C THR A 55 -9.24 -8.50 -8.68
N GLY A 56 -10.04 -7.57 -8.24
CA GLY A 56 -11.05 -7.74 -7.19
C GLY A 56 -11.04 -6.59 -6.17
N PRO A 57 -11.97 -6.59 -5.22
CA PRO A 57 -12.06 -5.53 -4.24
C PRO A 57 -10.93 -5.63 -3.23
N PHE A 58 -9.92 -4.79 -3.40
CA PHE A 58 -8.87 -4.58 -2.42
C PHE A 58 -9.11 -3.27 -1.66
N MET A 59 -9.02 -3.32 -0.35
CA MET A 59 -9.04 -2.12 0.48
C MET A 59 -7.69 -1.42 0.46
N THR A 60 -7.71 -0.09 0.54
CA THR A 60 -6.52 0.73 0.75
C THR A 60 -6.84 1.92 1.64
N LEU A 61 -5.85 2.48 2.33
CA LEU A 61 -6.03 3.69 3.12
C LEU A 61 -5.71 4.93 2.28
N ALA A 62 -6.60 5.90 2.28
CA ALA A 62 -6.39 7.18 1.63
C ALA A 62 -6.65 8.35 2.59
N SER A 63 -5.72 9.29 2.67
CA SER A 63 -5.84 10.46 3.55
C SER A 63 -7.08 11.31 3.23
N ARG A 64 -7.70 11.92 4.26
CA ARG A 64 -8.75 12.95 4.11
C ARG A 64 -8.15 14.33 3.76
N SER A 65 -7.24 14.37 2.81
CA SER A 65 -6.63 15.59 2.26
C SER A 65 -6.99 15.74 0.79
N LYS A 66 -6.76 16.92 0.21
CA LYS A 66 -6.97 17.14 -1.25
C LYS A 66 -6.17 16.14 -2.09
N ASP A 67 -4.91 15.90 -1.74
CA ASP A 67 -4.08 14.90 -2.44
C ASP A 67 -4.64 13.48 -2.25
N GLY A 68 -5.14 13.16 -1.05
CA GLY A 68 -5.83 11.90 -0.77
C GLY A 68 -7.13 11.74 -1.56
N ASP A 69 -7.81 12.83 -1.96
CA ASP A 69 -8.99 12.76 -2.82
C ASP A 69 -8.62 12.32 -4.24
N TYR A 70 -7.49 12.80 -4.77
CA TYR A 70 -6.97 12.35 -6.07
C TYR A 70 -6.55 10.88 -6.02
N ALA A 71 -5.82 10.49 -4.96
CA ALA A 71 -5.42 9.10 -4.76
C ALA A 71 -6.64 8.17 -4.64
N ALA A 72 -7.65 8.54 -3.84
CA ALA A 72 -8.87 7.77 -3.70
C ALA A 72 -9.66 7.64 -5.02
N PHE A 73 -9.69 8.70 -5.83
CA PHE A 73 -10.31 8.65 -7.15
C PHE A 73 -9.61 7.64 -8.06
N ILE A 74 -8.28 7.68 -8.15
CA ILE A 74 -7.48 6.73 -8.95
C ILE A 74 -7.69 5.30 -8.43
N CYS A 75 -7.61 5.09 -7.12
CA CYS A 75 -7.87 3.78 -6.51
C CYS A 75 -9.24 3.22 -6.92
N LYS A 76 -10.31 4.02 -6.83
CA LYS A 76 -11.66 3.61 -7.27
C LYS A 76 -11.70 3.23 -8.75
N LYS A 77 -11.05 4.00 -9.62
CA LYS A 77 -10.96 3.70 -11.05
C LYS A 77 -10.22 2.39 -11.34
N LEU A 78 -9.27 2.02 -10.49
CA LEU A 78 -8.53 0.76 -10.57
C LEU A 78 -9.25 -0.43 -9.89
N GLY A 79 -10.46 -0.22 -9.35
CA GLY A 79 -11.25 -1.27 -8.70
C GLY A 79 -10.96 -1.47 -7.20
N PHE A 80 -10.23 -0.55 -6.57
CA PHE A 80 -9.96 -0.58 -5.14
C PHE A 80 -11.06 0.08 -4.32
N VAL A 81 -11.14 -0.28 -3.03
CA VAL A 81 -12.04 0.31 -2.03
C VAL A 81 -11.21 1.20 -1.08
N PRO A 82 -11.13 2.51 -1.31
CA PRO A 82 -10.37 3.40 -0.44
C PRO A 82 -11.14 3.70 0.86
N VAL A 83 -10.59 3.25 1.99
CA VAL A 83 -11.01 3.65 3.33
C VAL A 83 -10.36 5.00 3.66
N ARG A 84 -11.18 5.97 4.10
CA ARG A 84 -10.75 7.37 4.21
C ARG A 84 -10.36 7.76 5.63
N GLY A 85 -9.07 7.99 5.85
CA GLY A 85 -8.54 8.47 7.11
C GLY A 85 -7.01 8.49 7.13
N SER A 86 -6.46 9.20 8.11
CA SER A 86 -5.02 9.21 8.36
C SER A 86 -4.74 9.60 9.81
N SER A 87 -3.53 9.30 10.29
CA SER A 87 -3.07 9.66 11.63
C SER A 87 -3.22 11.17 11.93
N ARG A 88 -3.42 11.53 13.22
CA ARG A 88 -3.58 12.91 13.70
C ARG A 88 -2.45 13.83 13.24
N LYS A 89 -2.79 15.09 12.96
CA LYS A 89 -1.82 16.18 12.78
C LYS A 89 -2.15 17.29 13.78
N LYS A 90 -1.21 17.60 14.71
CA LYS A 90 -1.31 18.75 15.63
C LYS A 90 -2.77 18.99 16.10
N ASN A 91 -3.30 18.15 16.93
CA ASN A 91 -4.66 18.23 17.53
C ASN A 91 -5.88 18.21 16.57
N LYS A 92 -5.68 18.02 15.26
CA LYS A 92 -6.80 17.79 14.32
C LYS A 92 -6.95 16.29 14.07
N ASP A 93 -8.08 15.74 14.51
CA ASP A 93 -8.47 14.39 14.13
C ASP A 93 -8.72 14.34 12.62
N LYS A 94 -8.13 13.34 11.95
CA LYS A 94 -8.29 13.12 10.52
C LYS A 94 -9.02 11.80 10.23
N GLY A 95 -9.82 11.34 11.18
CA GLY A 95 -10.56 10.09 11.04
C GLY A 95 -9.66 8.85 10.96
N GLY A 96 -8.50 8.89 11.61
CA GLY A 96 -7.57 7.76 11.57
C GLY A 96 -8.04 6.57 12.37
N LYS A 97 -8.73 6.82 13.50
CA LYS A 97 -9.30 5.77 14.35
C LYS A 97 -10.50 5.10 13.67
N GLU A 98 -11.39 5.91 13.13
CA GLU A 98 -12.56 5.44 12.38
C GLU A 98 -12.17 4.64 11.14
N ALA A 99 -11.17 5.14 10.39
CA ALA A 99 -10.66 4.41 9.23
C ALA A 99 -10.02 3.07 9.61
N MET A 100 -9.31 3.03 10.74
CA MET A 100 -8.75 1.78 11.27
C MET A 100 -9.85 0.80 11.65
N GLN A 101 -10.89 1.26 12.35
CA GLN A 101 -12.02 0.44 12.73
C GLN A 101 -12.78 -0.10 11.50
N GLU A 102 -13.05 0.76 10.52
CA GLU A 102 -13.68 0.33 9.26
C GLU A 102 -12.82 -0.71 8.53
N TYR A 103 -11.49 -0.49 8.47
CA TYR A 103 -10.58 -1.42 7.83
C TYR A 103 -10.57 -2.78 8.53
N VAL A 104 -10.48 -2.81 9.86
CA VAL A 104 -10.53 -4.03 10.69
C VAL A 104 -11.85 -4.76 10.52
N SER A 105 -13.01 -4.04 10.54
CA SER A 105 -14.32 -4.66 10.32
C SER A 105 -14.39 -5.40 9.00
N ARG A 106 -13.99 -4.73 7.92
CA ARG A 106 -13.98 -5.33 6.57
C ARG A 106 -12.99 -6.50 6.43
N MET A 107 -11.85 -6.44 7.14
CA MET A 107 -10.89 -7.56 7.19
C MET A 107 -11.51 -8.78 7.87
N ASN A 108 -12.26 -8.60 8.96
CA ASN A 108 -12.95 -9.69 9.68
C ASN A 108 -14.05 -10.34 8.83
N GLU A 109 -14.59 -9.65 7.83
CA GLU A 109 -15.53 -10.16 6.84
C GLU A 109 -14.81 -10.92 5.69
N GLY A 110 -13.52 -11.22 5.83
CA GLY A 110 -12.72 -11.88 4.81
C GLY A 110 -12.10 -10.93 3.78
N GLY A 111 -12.08 -9.64 4.07
CA GLY A 111 -11.53 -8.62 3.19
C GLY A 111 -10.03 -8.77 2.95
N ARG A 112 -9.58 -8.26 1.80
CA ARG A 112 -8.17 -8.19 1.41
C ARG A 112 -7.80 -6.74 1.19
N GLY A 113 -6.57 -6.37 1.55
CA GLY A 113 -6.18 -4.99 1.38
C GLY A 113 -4.67 -4.77 1.38
N GLY A 114 -4.28 -3.52 1.20
CA GLY A 114 -2.89 -3.09 1.27
C GLY A 114 -2.80 -1.68 1.83
N ILE A 115 -1.76 -1.43 2.60
CA ILE A 115 -1.47 -0.11 3.14
C ILE A 115 0.00 0.26 2.95
N THR A 116 0.25 1.55 2.76
CA THR A 116 1.60 2.10 2.77
C THR A 116 2.09 2.20 4.20
N VAL A 117 3.07 1.36 4.55
CA VAL A 117 3.47 1.17 5.96
C VAL A 117 4.27 2.32 6.54
N ASP A 118 4.95 3.11 5.72
CA ASP A 118 5.62 4.34 6.12
C ASP A 118 4.67 5.56 6.21
N GLY A 119 3.42 5.37 5.76
CA GLY A 119 2.36 6.37 5.85
C GLY A 119 2.60 7.59 4.97
N PRO A 120 1.66 8.55 4.95
CA PRO A 120 1.69 9.68 4.01
C PRO A 120 2.70 10.79 4.35
N ARG A 121 3.50 10.63 5.39
CA ARG A 121 4.44 11.66 5.88
C ARG A 121 5.80 11.09 6.27
N GLY A 122 6.01 9.80 6.08
CA GLY A 122 7.24 9.13 6.44
C GLY A 122 7.58 9.11 7.94
N PRO A 123 8.82 8.89 8.30
CA PRO A 123 10.01 8.81 7.40
C PRO A 123 9.92 7.68 6.37
N ARG A 124 10.59 7.87 5.23
CA ARG A 124 10.66 6.88 4.15
C ARG A 124 11.20 5.56 4.66
N GLN A 125 10.54 4.46 4.27
CA GLN A 125 10.92 3.09 4.61
C GLN A 125 11.02 2.84 6.14
N VAL A 126 10.18 3.51 6.93
CA VAL A 126 10.00 3.25 8.37
C VAL A 126 8.57 2.80 8.63
N CYS A 127 8.41 1.56 9.05
CA CYS A 127 7.10 0.95 9.26
C CYS A 127 6.38 1.57 10.46
N LYS A 128 5.13 1.97 10.26
CA LYS A 128 4.22 2.43 11.32
C LYS A 128 3.43 1.27 11.89
N VAL A 129 3.13 1.36 13.16
CA VAL A 129 2.40 0.31 13.91
C VAL A 129 1.04 -0.07 13.33
N GLY A 130 0.44 0.77 12.49
CA GLY A 130 -0.92 0.58 11.97
C GLY A 130 -1.16 -0.77 11.30
N ILE A 131 -0.23 -1.26 10.49
CA ILE A 131 -0.37 -2.56 9.84
C ILE A 131 -0.30 -3.72 10.83
N VAL A 132 0.60 -3.61 11.82
CA VAL A 132 0.75 -4.63 12.87
C VAL A 132 -0.50 -4.69 13.73
N LEU A 133 -1.10 -3.53 14.07
CA LEU A 133 -2.35 -3.46 14.83
C LEU A 133 -3.54 -4.05 14.04
N ILE A 134 -3.61 -3.83 12.73
CA ILE A 134 -4.62 -4.47 11.88
C ILE A 134 -4.44 -6.00 11.93
N ALA A 135 -3.23 -6.49 11.70
CA ALA A 135 -2.94 -7.93 11.72
C ALA A 135 -3.24 -8.55 13.09
N GLN A 136 -2.85 -7.89 14.19
CA GLN A 136 -3.14 -8.32 15.56
C GLN A 136 -4.64 -8.45 15.83
N GLN A 137 -5.43 -7.44 15.43
CA GLN A 137 -6.88 -7.41 15.70
C GLN A 137 -7.69 -8.37 14.84
N THR A 138 -7.20 -8.68 13.64
CA THR A 138 -7.94 -9.49 12.66
C THR A 138 -7.42 -10.93 12.56
N GLY A 139 -6.20 -11.21 13.03
CA GLY A 139 -5.51 -12.47 12.78
C GLY A 139 -5.07 -12.65 11.32
N ALA A 140 -5.31 -11.67 10.45
CA ALA A 140 -4.90 -11.73 9.06
C ALA A 140 -3.38 -11.51 8.93
N PRO A 141 -2.67 -12.32 8.14
CA PRO A 141 -1.23 -12.14 7.95
C PRO A 141 -0.88 -10.86 7.22
N ILE A 142 0.28 -10.30 7.55
CA ILE A 142 0.93 -9.25 6.76
C ILE A 142 1.73 -9.93 5.65
N VAL A 143 1.47 -9.59 4.40
CA VAL A 143 2.25 -10.07 3.26
C VAL A 143 3.11 -8.92 2.74
N PRO A 144 4.45 -9.01 2.89
CA PRO A 144 5.36 -8.02 2.34
C PRO A 144 5.30 -7.99 0.81
N VAL A 145 5.16 -6.80 0.23
CA VAL A 145 5.12 -6.63 -1.22
C VAL A 145 6.05 -5.50 -1.61
N VAL A 146 6.92 -5.78 -2.57
CA VAL A 146 7.78 -4.78 -3.20
C VAL A 146 7.58 -4.78 -4.70
N ALA A 147 7.79 -3.62 -5.30
CA ALA A 147 7.79 -3.47 -6.76
C ALA A 147 8.96 -2.58 -7.19
N VAL A 148 9.72 -3.05 -8.17
CA VAL A 148 10.81 -2.29 -8.78
C VAL A 148 10.57 -2.17 -10.28
N ALA A 149 10.97 -1.04 -10.86
CA ALA A 149 10.80 -0.80 -12.29
C ALA A 149 12.07 -0.26 -12.92
N ARG A 150 12.23 -0.55 -14.21
CA ARG A 150 13.28 0.03 -15.06
C ARG A 150 12.73 0.24 -16.48
N PRO A 151 12.86 1.46 -17.06
CA PRO A 151 13.30 2.72 -16.44
C PRO A 151 12.24 3.37 -15.54
N VAL A 152 12.64 4.26 -14.63
CA VAL A 152 11.76 4.92 -13.66
C VAL A 152 12.09 6.41 -13.54
N TRP A 153 11.06 7.25 -13.30
CA TRP A 153 11.23 8.59 -12.75
C TRP A 153 11.22 8.51 -11.23
N GLU A 154 12.22 9.08 -10.59
CA GLU A 154 12.27 9.26 -9.15
C GLU A 154 12.07 10.74 -8.83
N PHE A 155 11.08 11.04 -7.99
CA PHE A 155 10.74 12.41 -7.61
C PHE A 155 11.51 12.84 -6.36
N ASN A 156 11.88 14.11 -6.29
CA ASN A 156 12.50 14.69 -5.10
C ASN A 156 11.42 15.02 -4.05
N SER A 157 10.74 13.99 -3.54
CA SER A 157 9.75 14.04 -2.46
C SER A 157 10.28 13.34 -1.22
N TRP A 158 9.58 13.47 -0.09
CA TRP A 158 9.97 12.84 1.18
C TRP A 158 10.13 11.31 1.04
N ASP A 159 9.30 10.68 0.20
CA ASP A 159 9.27 9.25 -0.07
C ASP A 159 10.13 8.83 -1.28
N ARG A 160 10.69 9.79 -2.04
CA ARG A 160 11.33 9.52 -3.33
C ARG A 160 10.43 8.72 -4.26
N PHE A 161 9.19 9.17 -4.43
CA PHE A 161 8.15 8.48 -5.19
C PHE A 161 8.67 8.03 -6.56
N LYS A 162 8.38 6.76 -6.88
CA LYS A 162 8.85 6.11 -8.12
C LYS A 162 7.69 5.92 -9.09
N LEU A 163 7.78 6.56 -10.25
CA LEU A 163 6.83 6.39 -11.33
C LEU A 163 7.53 5.72 -12.52
N PRO A 164 7.16 4.48 -12.88
CA PRO A 164 7.75 3.85 -14.05
C PRO A 164 7.46 4.64 -15.34
N LYS A 165 8.43 4.71 -16.25
CA LYS A 165 8.24 5.32 -17.56
C LYS A 165 7.37 4.44 -18.45
N PHE A 166 6.94 4.94 -19.60
CA PHE A 166 6.22 4.12 -20.56
C PHE A 166 7.02 2.87 -20.94
N PHE A 167 6.31 1.74 -21.07
CA PHE A 167 6.85 0.43 -21.45
C PHE A 167 7.87 -0.17 -20.46
N SER A 168 7.94 0.37 -19.22
CA SER A 168 8.82 -0.16 -18.19
C SER A 168 8.50 -1.63 -17.87
N LYS A 169 9.56 -2.38 -17.57
CA LYS A 169 9.45 -3.66 -16.91
C LYS A 169 9.29 -3.43 -15.42
N VAL A 170 8.24 -3.97 -14.83
CA VAL A 170 7.93 -3.86 -13.39
C VAL A 170 8.00 -5.27 -12.80
N THR A 171 8.97 -5.50 -11.93
CA THR A 171 9.08 -6.75 -11.16
C THR A 171 8.43 -6.54 -9.81
N MET A 172 7.43 -7.36 -9.47
CA MET A 172 6.76 -7.37 -8.19
C MET A 172 7.01 -8.69 -7.48
N LEU A 173 7.41 -8.63 -6.21
CA LEU A 173 7.63 -9.78 -5.35
C LEU A 173 6.72 -9.75 -4.14
N TYR A 174 6.12 -10.91 -3.84
CA TYR A 174 5.49 -11.19 -2.55
C TYR A 174 6.45 -11.94 -1.65
N GLY A 175 6.55 -11.52 -0.40
CA GLY A 175 7.30 -12.22 0.64
C GLY A 175 6.42 -13.17 1.45
N GLU A 176 7.07 -13.99 2.24
CA GLU A 176 6.39 -14.90 3.18
C GLU A 176 5.48 -14.12 4.13
N PRO A 177 4.28 -14.64 4.42
CA PRO A 177 3.34 -14.03 5.34
C PRO A 177 3.92 -13.92 6.77
N ILE A 178 3.70 -12.79 7.40
CA ILE A 178 4.07 -12.54 8.79
C ILE A 178 2.80 -12.61 9.64
N MET A 179 2.73 -13.60 10.54
CA MET A 179 1.66 -13.70 11.51
C MET A 179 2.00 -12.84 12.73
N VAL A 180 1.01 -12.09 13.22
CA VAL A 180 1.13 -11.28 14.43
C VAL A 180 0.35 -11.96 15.55
N GLU A 181 1.00 -12.12 16.71
CA GLU A 181 0.35 -12.68 17.90
C GLU A 181 -0.77 -11.76 18.39
N LYS A 182 -1.90 -12.36 18.76
CA LYS A 182 -3.09 -11.63 19.20
C LYS A 182 -2.86 -10.81 20.48
N ASP A 183 -2.01 -11.28 21.35
CA ASP A 183 -1.64 -10.70 22.65
C ASP A 183 -0.24 -10.07 22.65
N ALA A 184 0.29 -9.71 21.47
CA ALA A 184 1.59 -9.07 21.34
C ALA A 184 1.66 -7.78 22.18
N THR A 185 2.71 -7.69 23.01
CA THR A 185 2.99 -6.49 23.82
C THR A 185 3.46 -5.33 22.94
N PRO A 186 3.46 -4.07 23.43
CA PRO A 186 3.97 -2.93 22.67
C PRO A 186 5.39 -3.16 22.12
N GLU A 187 6.28 -3.77 22.90
CA GLU A 187 7.67 -4.08 22.50
C GLU A 187 7.71 -5.10 21.35
N ARG A 188 6.81 -6.09 21.38
CA ARG A 188 6.67 -7.07 20.29
C ARG A 188 6.07 -6.45 19.05
N ILE A 189 5.12 -5.51 19.17
CA ILE A 189 4.58 -4.74 18.06
C ILE A 189 5.69 -3.97 17.34
N ASP A 190 6.60 -3.31 18.07
CA ASP A 190 7.77 -2.65 17.50
C ASP A 190 8.72 -3.67 16.84
N GLY A 191 8.85 -4.85 17.41
CA GLY A 191 9.58 -5.97 16.82
C GLY A 191 9.00 -6.41 15.47
N TYR A 192 7.67 -6.52 15.36
CA TYR A 192 7.00 -6.83 14.10
C TYR A 192 7.16 -5.71 13.06
N CYS A 193 7.15 -4.43 13.44
CA CYS A 193 7.45 -3.34 12.52
C CYS A 193 8.85 -3.51 11.90
N ARG A 194 9.87 -3.77 12.73
CA ARG A 194 11.24 -4.03 12.25
C ARG A 194 11.32 -5.27 11.36
N LEU A 195 10.58 -6.33 11.68
CA LEU A 195 10.51 -7.52 10.84
C LEU A 195 9.93 -7.22 9.45
N VAL A 196 8.85 -6.44 9.38
CA VAL A 196 8.28 -5.98 8.11
C VAL A 196 9.31 -5.18 7.31
N GLU A 197 10.02 -4.23 7.93
CA GLU A 197 11.08 -3.44 7.27
C GLU A 197 12.18 -4.35 6.70
N THR A 198 12.67 -5.28 7.51
CA THR A 198 13.73 -6.22 7.10
C THR A 198 13.28 -7.07 5.91
N ARG A 199 12.08 -7.68 6.00
CA ARG A 199 11.55 -8.51 4.91
C ARG A 199 11.34 -7.74 3.61
N MET A 200 10.82 -6.51 3.70
CA MET A 200 10.64 -5.67 2.51
C MET A 200 11.98 -5.25 1.91
N SER A 201 12.98 -4.95 2.72
CA SER A 201 14.34 -4.62 2.25
C SER A 201 15.01 -5.81 1.55
N GLU A 202 14.93 -7.00 2.12
CA GLU A 202 15.42 -8.23 1.51
C GLU A 202 14.76 -8.53 0.16
N LEU A 203 13.43 -8.35 0.09
CA LEU A 203 12.67 -8.51 -1.15
C LEU A 203 13.08 -7.48 -2.21
N GLU A 204 13.32 -6.22 -1.81
CA GLU A 204 13.74 -5.19 -2.75
C GLU A 204 15.11 -5.50 -3.36
N ILE A 205 16.05 -6.04 -2.58
CA ILE A 205 17.34 -6.51 -3.09
C ILE A 205 17.12 -7.61 -4.13
N LYS A 206 16.30 -8.62 -3.82
CA LYS A 206 15.97 -9.72 -4.74
C LYS A 206 15.28 -9.22 -6.01
N ALA A 207 14.37 -8.25 -5.90
CA ALA A 207 13.65 -7.71 -7.05
C ALA A 207 14.53 -6.88 -7.99
N ARG A 208 15.67 -6.39 -7.50
CA ARG A 208 16.66 -5.63 -8.28
C ARG A 208 17.67 -6.48 -9.00
N ALA A 209 17.91 -7.71 -8.51
CA ALA A 209 18.78 -8.71 -9.13
C ALA A 209 18.20 -9.24 -10.45
#